data_194a0bb066a168280c1f5b2ec1262077
#
_entry.id   194a0bb066a168280c1f5b2ec1262077
#
_cell.length_a   1.000
_cell.length_b   1.000
_cell.length_c   1.000
_cell.angle_alpha   90.00
_cell.angle_beta   90.00
_cell.angle_gamma   90.00
#
_symmetry.space_group_name_H-M   'P 1'
#
loop_
_entity.id
_entity.type
_entity.pdbx_description
1 polymer ?
#
loop_
_entity_poly.entity_id
_entity_poly.type
_entity_poly.pdbx_seq_one_letter_code
_entity_poly.pdbx_strand_id
1 'polypeptide(L)'
;MDTTQYLDVFIDESNEHLEVLSNQLLALEKTPADKSIIEEIFRAAHTLKGMSATMGFQDLADLTHKLENVFDAIRYDRIVVQASMMDILFAALDHLTTMVEDIAAGGSGKEDVSGIVRDLLALENGDDPSEEESSVQTGGGARNQGGDCN
;
A
#
# COMPACT_ATOMS: atom_id res chain seq x y z
N MET A 1 -24.12 15.43 15.13
CA MET A 1 -22.64 15.50 15.04
C MET A 1 -22.27 16.43 13.90
N ASP A 2 -21.40 17.38 14.14
CA ASP A 2 -21.02 18.28 13.07
C ASP A 2 -19.82 17.71 12.28
N THR A 3 -19.45 18.40 11.21
CA THR A 3 -18.40 17.93 10.31
C THR A 3 -17.07 17.74 11.04
N THR A 4 -16.76 18.62 12.00
CA THR A 4 -15.51 18.53 12.75
C THR A 4 -15.45 17.24 13.57
N GLN A 5 -16.58 16.87 14.19
CA GLN A 5 -16.62 15.63 14.98
C GLN A 5 -16.46 14.39 14.11
N TYR A 6 -17.09 14.38 12.93
CA TYR A 6 -16.89 13.27 11.99
C TYR A 6 -15.43 13.18 11.55
N LEU A 7 -14.80 14.32 11.29
CA LEU A 7 -13.41 14.34 10.87
C LEU A 7 -12.50 13.83 11.99
N ASP A 8 -12.74 14.25 13.24
CA ASP A 8 -11.93 13.81 14.36
C ASP A 8 -12.02 12.30 14.54
N VAL A 9 -13.22 11.73 14.42
CA VAL A 9 -13.42 10.28 14.52
C VAL A 9 -12.69 9.58 13.37
N PHE A 10 -12.79 10.11 12.16
CA PHE A 10 -12.11 9.54 11.00
C PHE A 10 -10.60 9.51 11.22
N ILE A 11 -10.02 10.61 11.71
CA ILE A 11 -8.57 10.67 11.92
C ILE A 11 -8.15 9.67 12.99
N ASP A 12 -8.88 9.59 14.11
CA ASP A 12 -8.55 8.65 15.17
C ASP A 12 -8.60 7.21 14.70
N GLU A 13 -9.66 6.85 13.98
CA GLU A 13 -9.80 5.47 13.50
C GLU A 13 -8.82 5.16 12.39
N SER A 14 -8.54 6.13 11.54
CA SER A 14 -7.55 5.93 10.48
C SER A 14 -6.17 5.66 11.08
N ASN A 15 -5.81 6.39 12.13
CA ASN A 15 -4.52 6.18 12.81
C ASN A 15 -4.47 4.79 13.44
N GLU A 16 -5.58 4.29 13.99
CA GLU A 16 -5.63 2.93 14.51
C GLU A 16 -5.38 1.89 13.42
N HIS A 17 -6.02 2.06 12.28
CA HIS A 17 -5.84 1.12 11.17
C HIS A 17 -4.43 1.20 10.61
N LEU A 18 -3.85 2.40 10.53
CA LEU A 18 -2.46 2.56 10.10
C LEU A 18 -1.51 1.86 11.06
N GLU A 19 -1.79 1.91 12.34
CA GLU A 19 -0.97 1.21 13.34
C GLU A 19 -1.06 -0.30 13.16
N VAL A 20 -2.25 -0.82 12.92
CA VAL A 20 -2.42 -2.25 12.64
C VAL A 20 -1.63 -2.62 11.38
N LEU A 21 -1.75 -1.83 10.32
CA LEU A 21 -1.01 -2.09 9.09
C LEU A 21 0.50 -2.11 9.33
N SER A 22 1.00 -1.14 10.10
CA SER A 22 2.42 -1.06 10.40
C SER A 22 2.90 -2.29 11.16
N ASN A 23 2.19 -2.64 12.24
CA ASN A 23 2.56 -3.78 13.08
C ASN A 23 2.47 -5.08 12.30
N GLN A 24 1.44 -5.24 11.50
CA GLN A 24 1.24 -6.48 10.76
C GLN A 24 2.19 -6.62 9.58
N LEU A 25 2.57 -5.51 8.94
CA LEU A 25 3.59 -5.58 7.90
C LEU A 25 4.94 -5.99 8.49
N LEU A 26 5.29 -5.49 9.68
CA LEU A 26 6.50 -5.93 10.35
C LEU A 26 6.46 -7.42 10.67
N ALA A 27 5.30 -7.89 11.14
CA ALA A 27 5.13 -9.32 11.42
C ALA A 27 5.19 -10.15 10.13
N LEU A 28 4.62 -9.64 9.04
CA LEU A 28 4.64 -10.33 7.75
C LEU A 28 6.06 -10.49 7.24
N GLU A 29 6.90 -9.49 7.47
CA GLU A 29 8.29 -9.55 7.04
C GLU A 29 8.98 -10.76 7.67
N LYS A 30 8.64 -11.11 8.90
CA LYS A 30 9.21 -12.24 9.62
C LYS A 30 8.57 -13.57 9.25
N THR A 31 7.27 -13.57 8.97
CA THR A 31 6.52 -14.79 8.65
C THR A 31 5.64 -14.55 7.43
N PRO A 32 6.25 -14.51 6.23
CA PRO A 32 5.53 -14.06 5.02
C PRO A 32 4.41 -15.00 4.54
N ALA A 33 4.37 -16.22 5.04
CA ALA A 33 3.33 -17.17 4.65
C ALA A 33 2.18 -17.24 5.63
N ASP A 34 2.19 -16.41 6.69
CA ASP A 34 1.16 -16.46 7.73
C ASP A 34 -0.14 -15.85 7.23
N LYS A 35 -1.11 -16.70 6.96
CA LYS A 35 -2.40 -16.28 6.40
C LYS A 35 -3.19 -15.39 7.36
N SER A 36 -3.04 -15.58 8.68
CA SER A 36 -3.78 -14.74 9.63
C SER A 36 -3.28 -13.30 9.60
N ILE A 37 -1.98 -13.11 9.41
CA ILE A 37 -1.41 -11.76 9.26
C ILE A 37 -1.92 -11.13 7.96
N ILE A 38 -1.92 -11.88 6.87
CA ILE A 38 -2.36 -11.40 5.57
C ILE A 38 -3.84 -10.97 5.64
N GLU A 39 -4.69 -11.79 6.29
CA GLU A 39 -6.10 -11.44 6.44
C GLU A 39 -6.29 -10.17 7.26
N GLU A 40 -5.50 -10.00 8.31
CA GLU A 40 -5.64 -8.82 9.15
C GLU A 40 -5.23 -7.56 8.39
N ILE A 41 -4.16 -7.62 7.60
CA ILE A 41 -3.75 -6.50 6.76
C ILE A 41 -4.84 -6.18 5.74
N PHE A 42 -5.38 -7.21 5.09
CA PHE A 42 -6.45 -7.01 4.11
C PHE A 42 -7.64 -6.29 4.75
N ARG A 43 -8.07 -6.75 5.92
CA ARG A 43 -9.24 -6.16 6.59
C ARG A 43 -8.99 -4.72 7.02
N ALA A 44 -7.80 -4.41 7.53
CA ALA A 44 -7.47 -3.04 7.92
C ALA A 44 -7.48 -2.11 6.71
N ALA A 45 -6.88 -2.56 5.60
CA ALA A 45 -6.87 -1.77 4.37
C ALA A 45 -8.29 -1.58 3.83
N HIS A 46 -9.09 -2.64 3.84
CA HIS A 46 -10.47 -2.56 3.36
C HIS A 46 -11.29 -1.55 4.15
N THR A 47 -11.15 -1.58 5.48
CA THR A 47 -11.89 -0.66 6.35
C THR A 47 -11.44 0.79 6.11
N LEU A 48 -10.13 1.01 6.04
CA LEU A 48 -9.60 2.36 5.80
C LEU A 48 -10.06 2.89 4.45
N LYS A 49 -10.07 2.04 3.42
CA LYS A 49 -10.58 2.43 2.10
C LYS A 49 -12.03 2.90 2.19
N GLY A 50 -12.88 2.10 2.86
CA GLY A 50 -14.29 2.45 2.99
C GLY A 50 -14.51 3.75 3.74
N MET A 51 -13.79 3.95 4.84
CA MET A 51 -13.90 5.18 5.63
C MET A 51 -13.46 6.40 4.82
N SER A 52 -12.36 6.27 4.08
CA SER A 52 -11.83 7.36 3.28
C SER A 52 -12.79 7.75 2.16
N ALA A 53 -13.37 6.76 1.48
CA ALA A 53 -14.34 7.02 0.42
C ALA A 53 -15.60 7.71 0.98
N THR A 54 -16.08 7.25 2.12
CA THR A 54 -17.26 7.83 2.77
C THR A 54 -17.05 9.29 3.12
N MET A 55 -15.83 9.64 3.57
CA MET A 55 -15.50 11.02 3.92
C MET A 55 -15.14 11.89 2.72
N GLY A 56 -15.04 11.29 1.54
CA GLY A 56 -14.73 12.04 0.33
C GLY A 56 -13.24 12.25 0.09
N PHE A 57 -12.36 11.57 0.83
CA PHE A 57 -10.92 11.65 0.60
C PHE A 57 -10.53 10.63 -0.46
N GLN A 58 -10.81 10.99 -1.71
CA GLN A 58 -10.74 10.04 -2.81
C GLN A 58 -9.32 9.56 -3.09
N ASP A 59 -8.34 10.46 -2.99
CA ASP A 59 -6.95 10.07 -3.25
C ASP A 59 -6.48 9.03 -2.23
N LEU A 60 -6.86 9.23 -0.95
CA LEU A 60 -6.53 8.28 0.11
C LEU A 60 -7.23 6.95 -0.13
N ALA A 61 -8.51 6.99 -0.50
CA ALA A 61 -9.28 5.78 -0.80
C ALA A 61 -8.65 5.01 -1.97
N ASP A 62 -8.21 5.72 -3.01
CA ASP A 62 -7.64 5.09 -4.19
C ASP A 62 -6.32 4.38 -3.86
N LEU A 63 -5.44 5.02 -3.10
CA LEU A 63 -4.17 4.38 -2.74
C LEU A 63 -4.42 3.17 -1.83
N THR A 64 -5.33 3.33 -0.86
CA THR A 64 -5.68 2.23 0.04
C THR A 64 -6.26 1.05 -0.75
N HIS A 65 -7.07 1.36 -1.78
CA HIS A 65 -7.65 0.33 -2.64
C HIS A 65 -6.56 -0.46 -3.38
N LYS A 66 -5.52 0.22 -3.87
CA LYS A 66 -4.41 -0.46 -4.53
C LYS A 66 -3.71 -1.42 -3.57
N LEU A 67 -3.50 -0.99 -2.34
CA LEU A 67 -2.90 -1.84 -1.32
C LEU A 67 -3.80 -3.04 -1.01
N GLU A 68 -5.10 -2.79 -0.87
CA GLU A 68 -6.08 -3.85 -0.64
C GLU A 68 -6.02 -4.91 -1.74
N ASN A 69 -5.92 -4.46 -3.00
CA ASN A 69 -5.89 -5.38 -4.15
C ASN A 69 -4.65 -6.28 -4.12
N VAL A 70 -3.50 -5.75 -3.70
CA VAL A 70 -2.30 -6.57 -3.56
C VAL A 70 -2.53 -7.66 -2.52
N PHE A 71 -3.10 -7.31 -1.37
CA PHE A 71 -3.33 -8.29 -0.32
C PHE A 71 -4.46 -9.26 -0.67
N ASP A 72 -5.43 -8.83 -1.49
CA ASP A 72 -6.43 -9.75 -2.00
C ASP A 72 -5.76 -10.82 -2.88
N ALA A 73 -4.83 -10.43 -3.73
CA ALA A 73 -4.10 -11.38 -4.56
C ALA A 73 -3.26 -12.33 -3.70
N ILE A 74 -2.64 -11.81 -2.63
CA ILE A 74 -1.85 -12.65 -1.74
C ILE A 74 -2.73 -13.66 -1.00
N ARG A 75 -3.89 -13.21 -0.50
CA ARG A 75 -4.76 -14.08 0.30
C ARG A 75 -5.32 -15.25 -0.52
N TYR A 76 -5.45 -15.07 -1.84
CA TYR A 76 -5.93 -16.13 -2.73
C TYR A 76 -4.80 -16.83 -3.48
N ASP A 77 -3.57 -16.64 -3.02
CA ASP A 77 -2.38 -17.33 -3.54
C ASP A 77 -2.09 -17.03 -5.02
N ARG A 78 -2.60 -15.90 -5.52
CA ARG A 78 -2.25 -15.46 -6.87
C ARG A 78 -0.84 -14.91 -6.94
N ILE A 79 -0.37 -14.32 -5.84
CA ILE A 79 1.03 -13.91 -5.70
C ILE A 79 1.52 -14.34 -4.34
N VAL A 80 2.84 -14.49 -4.22
CA VAL A 80 3.49 -14.94 -3.00
C VAL A 80 4.32 -13.79 -2.45
N VAL A 81 4.26 -13.58 -1.13
CA VAL A 81 5.03 -12.50 -0.49
C VAL A 81 6.52 -12.80 -0.61
N GLN A 82 7.25 -11.84 -1.16
CA GLN A 82 8.70 -11.90 -1.32
C GLN A 82 9.33 -10.78 -0.51
N ALA A 83 10.55 -11.01 -0.02
CA ALA A 83 11.26 -9.97 0.74
C ALA A 83 11.37 -8.68 -0.05
N SER A 84 11.59 -8.77 -1.36
CA SER A 84 11.75 -7.62 -2.23
C SER A 84 10.50 -6.75 -2.31
N MET A 85 9.32 -7.32 -2.03
CA MET A 85 8.06 -6.56 -2.06
C MET A 85 7.90 -5.67 -0.83
N MET A 86 8.59 -5.99 0.26
CA MET A 86 8.32 -5.32 1.54
C MET A 86 8.64 -3.83 1.48
N ASP A 87 9.69 -3.44 0.75
CA ASP A 87 10.01 -2.01 0.62
C ASP A 87 8.87 -1.23 -0.03
N ILE A 88 8.23 -1.83 -1.04
CA ILE A 88 7.10 -1.19 -1.72
C ILE A 88 5.91 -1.09 -0.77
N LEU A 89 5.64 -2.17 -0.01
CA LEU A 89 4.51 -2.18 0.91
C LEU A 89 4.69 -1.16 2.04
N PHE A 90 5.91 -1.06 2.59
CA PHE A 90 6.18 -0.05 3.62
C PHE A 90 6.13 1.36 3.05
N ALA A 91 6.59 1.56 1.80
CA ALA A 91 6.48 2.87 1.15
C ALA A 91 5.02 3.28 0.97
N ALA A 92 4.17 2.33 0.59
CA ALA A 92 2.74 2.61 0.47
C ALA A 92 2.16 3.03 1.81
N LEU A 93 2.53 2.34 2.88
CA LEU A 93 2.06 2.71 4.22
C LEU A 93 2.53 4.11 4.61
N ASP A 94 3.78 4.47 4.28
CA ASP A 94 4.29 5.80 4.56
C ASP A 94 3.48 6.87 3.84
N HIS A 95 3.10 6.63 2.59
CA HIS A 95 2.26 7.57 1.85
C HIS A 95 0.88 7.70 2.51
N LEU A 96 0.28 6.59 2.92
CA LEU A 96 -1.02 6.63 3.60
C LEU A 96 -0.92 7.44 4.89
N THR A 97 0.14 7.23 5.66
CA THR A 97 0.36 7.95 6.91
C THR A 97 0.49 9.45 6.66
N THR A 98 1.29 9.82 5.67
CA THR A 98 1.48 11.23 5.31
C THR A 98 0.16 11.88 4.88
N MET A 99 -0.66 11.14 4.11
CA MET A 99 -1.94 11.67 3.65
C MET A 99 -2.90 11.88 4.81
N VAL A 100 -2.95 10.96 5.77
CA VAL A 100 -3.81 11.12 6.96
C VAL A 100 -3.31 12.29 7.82
N GLU A 101 -1.98 12.44 7.94
CA GLU A 101 -1.41 13.58 8.68
C GLU A 101 -1.78 14.90 8.03
N ASP A 102 -1.77 14.95 6.69
CA ASP A 102 -2.17 16.14 5.97
C ASP A 102 -3.63 16.48 6.24
N ILE A 103 -4.49 15.47 6.24
CA ILE A 103 -5.91 15.66 6.54
C ILE A 103 -6.08 16.18 7.98
N ALA A 104 -5.33 15.62 8.93
CA ALA A 104 -5.39 16.05 10.32
C ALA A 104 -4.94 17.52 10.48
N ALA A 105 -4.06 17.98 9.60
CA ALA A 105 -3.59 19.36 9.60
C ALA A 105 -4.50 20.32 8.81
N GLY A 106 -5.60 19.82 8.28
CA GLY A 106 -6.56 20.64 7.56
C GLY A 106 -6.50 20.51 6.05
N GLY A 107 -5.64 19.66 5.52
CA GLY A 107 -5.52 19.44 4.08
C GLY A 107 -6.51 18.43 3.55
N SER A 108 -6.38 18.09 2.28
CA SER A 108 -7.26 17.16 1.60
C SER A 108 -6.66 15.77 1.42
N GLY A 109 -5.44 15.54 1.90
CA GLY A 109 -4.78 14.26 1.77
C GLY A 109 -4.18 14.01 0.40
N LYS A 110 -3.96 15.06 -0.37
CA LYS A 110 -3.37 14.91 -1.71
C LYS A 110 -1.85 14.76 -1.61
N GLU A 111 -1.33 13.87 -2.44
CA GLU A 111 0.09 13.63 -2.50
C GLU A 111 0.40 12.97 -3.84
N ASP A 112 1.59 13.21 -4.39
CA ASP A 112 1.96 12.53 -5.63
C ASP A 112 2.32 11.09 -5.30
N VAL A 113 1.40 10.18 -5.60
CA VAL A 113 1.57 8.75 -5.34
C VAL A 113 1.69 7.95 -6.63
N SER A 114 1.94 8.62 -7.76
CA SER A 114 1.95 7.93 -9.06
C SER A 114 2.98 6.80 -9.10
N GLY A 115 4.14 7.00 -8.50
CA GLY A 115 5.17 5.97 -8.48
C GLY A 115 4.76 4.76 -7.66
N ILE A 116 4.23 4.99 -6.45
CA ILE A 116 3.84 3.88 -5.59
C ILE A 116 2.62 3.14 -6.14
N VAL A 117 1.69 3.87 -6.77
CA VAL A 117 0.53 3.24 -7.42
C VAL A 117 0.99 2.32 -8.53
N ARG A 118 1.94 2.77 -9.36
CA ARG A 118 2.51 1.94 -10.43
C ARG A 118 3.15 0.69 -9.85
N ASP A 119 3.92 0.84 -8.76
CA ASP A 119 4.59 -0.30 -8.13
C ASP A 119 3.57 -1.29 -7.55
N LEU A 120 2.52 -0.79 -6.91
CA LEU A 120 1.48 -1.67 -6.36
C LEU A 120 0.74 -2.41 -7.46
N LEU A 121 0.45 -1.74 -8.58
CA LEU A 121 -0.19 -2.41 -9.71
C LEU A 121 0.69 -3.51 -10.27
N ALA A 122 2.00 -3.28 -10.34
CA ALA A 122 2.93 -4.30 -10.81
C ALA A 122 2.93 -5.51 -9.87
N LEU A 123 2.94 -5.27 -8.56
CA LEU A 123 2.89 -6.36 -7.59
C LEU A 123 1.61 -7.17 -7.74
N GLU A 124 0.47 -6.49 -7.91
CA GLU A 124 -0.83 -7.15 -8.06
C GLU A 124 -0.83 -8.06 -9.28
N ASN A 125 -0.11 -7.68 -10.34
CA ASN A 125 -0.03 -8.44 -11.57
C ASN A 125 1.05 -9.51 -11.56
N GLY A 126 1.74 -9.67 -10.43
CA GLY A 126 2.76 -10.69 -10.29
C GLY A 126 4.16 -10.24 -10.65
N ASP A 127 4.35 -8.95 -10.93
CA ASP A 127 5.67 -8.39 -11.23
C ASP A 127 6.24 -7.74 -9.98
N ASP A 128 7.57 -7.71 -9.87
CA ASP A 128 8.23 -7.03 -8.76
C ASP A 128 9.17 -5.97 -9.32
N PRO A 129 8.76 -4.70 -9.29
CA PRO A 129 9.60 -3.63 -9.86
C PRO A 129 10.97 -3.54 -9.20
N SER A 130 11.07 -3.88 -7.91
CA SER A 130 12.36 -3.86 -7.22
C SER A 130 13.32 -4.88 -7.81
N GLU A 131 12.83 -6.09 -8.09
CA GLU A 131 13.63 -7.12 -8.71
C GLU A 131 14.03 -6.74 -10.13
N GLU A 132 13.08 -6.20 -10.88
CA GLU A 132 13.35 -5.76 -12.23
C GLU A 132 14.44 -4.72 -12.29
N GLU A 133 14.38 -3.74 -11.39
CA GLU A 133 15.39 -2.70 -11.32
C GLU A 133 16.76 -3.28 -11.01
N SER A 134 16.82 -4.21 -10.07
CA SER A 134 18.08 -4.87 -9.73
C SER A 134 18.64 -5.63 -10.91
N SER A 135 17.79 -6.35 -11.62
CA SER A 135 18.22 -7.10 -12.78
C SER A 135 18.78 -6.19 -13.87
N VAL A 136 18.13 -5.09 -14.13
CA VAL A 136 18.61 -4.13 -15.12
C VAL A 136 19.95 -3.58 -14.73
N GLN A 137 20.12 -3.26 -13.46
CA GLN A 137 21.40 -2.72 -12.98
C GLN A 137 22.53 -3.72 -13.09
N THR A 138 22.26 -4.99 -12.75
CA THR A 138 23.28 -6.01 -12.89
C THR A 138 23.53 -6.36 -14.33
N GLY A 139 22.51 -6.31 -15.13
CA GLY A 139 22.61 -6.59 -16.52
C GLY A 139 23.54 -5.64 -17.20
N GLY A 140 23.69 -4.51 -16.60
CA GLY A 140 24.71 -3.68 -17.07
C GLY A 140 24.61 -3.46 -18.49
N GLY A 141 23.93 -3.44 -18.96
CA GLY A 141 23.86 -3.31 -20.08
C GLY A 141 23.22 -4.17 -20.80
N ALA A 142 22.80 -4.54 -21.11
CA ALA A 142 22.26 -5.28 -21.97
C ALA A 142 20.87 -5.22 -22.12
N ARG A 143 20.59 -5.15 -22.28
CA ARG A 143 19.60 -5.06 -22.40
C ARG A 143 18.89 -4.74 -22.91
N ASN A 144 18.93 -4.66 -23.08
CA ASN A 144 18.42 -4.03 -23.27
C ASN A 144 17.82 -4.45 -23.87
N GLN A 145 17.53 -4.82 -24.01
CA GLN A 145 17.04 -4.74 -24.18
C GLN A 145 16.39 -4.83 -24.25
N GLY A 146 16.15 -5.02 -24.56
CA GLY A 146 15.61 -4.58 -24.20
C GLY A 146 15.11 -4.68 -24.17
N GLY A 147 14.94 -4.84 -24.46
CA GLY A 147 14.60 -4.31 -23.94
C GLY A 147 14.36 -4.39 -23.85
N ASP A 148 14.17 -4.45 -23.99
CA ASP A 148 14.07 -4.06 -23.66
C ASP A 148 13.89 -4.12 -23.59
N CYS A 149 13.71 -4.44 -23.69
CA CYS A 149 13.72 -4.02 -23.41
C CYS A 149 13.53 -4.05 -23.44
N ASN A 150 13.20 -4.18 -23.60
CA ASN A 150 13.27 -3.74 -23.34
C ASN A 150 13.08 -3.62 -23.32
#